data_ff0bd639f5b5526be35a17902971369d
#
_entry.id   ff0bd639f5b5526be35a17902971369d
#
_cell.length_a   1.000
_cell.length_b   1.000
_cell.length_c   1.000
_cell.angle_alpha   90.00
_cell.angle_beta   90.00
_cell.angle_gamma   90.00
#
_symmetry.space_group_name_H-M   'P 1'
#
loop_
_entity.id
_entity.type
_entity.pdbx_description
1 polymer ?
#
loop_
_entity_poly.entity_id
_entity_poly.type
_entity_poly.pdbx_seq_one_letter_code
_entity_poly.pdbx_strand_id
1 'polypeptide(L)'
;MVDNERDEAYSIARTISEQHRFEKRSYNDFAILYRTHAQSRIIESVLATGFGIPLTVIGGTRFYSRREVKDLLCYIKLIANPNDDVSFKRIINVPKRGIGDTTIKTIEMAASTHDMSMFMICAAEGMLPPRVSSKIKPFIDLMREFFAKRYELGLDGLMEFIVDKTGYIEYITAQDDDKSDDRQENIEELIGAMREHEQQSSDGDDALQSFLEIAALNTETDNIDESDGTVKLMTLHCAKGLEFPVVFIPGMEQDIF
;
A
#
# COMPACT_ATOMS: atom_id res chain seq x y z
N MET A 1 17.64 -24.14 -7.11
CA MET A 1 17.73 -23.35 -5.88
C MET A 1 17.17 -22.00 -6.26
N VAL A 2 16.25 -21.45 -5.51
CA VAL A 2 15.61 -20.16 -5.82
C VAL A 2 16.46 -19.13 -5.10
N ASP A 3 16.87 -18.06 -5.79
CA ASP A 3 17.91 -17.16 -5.26
C ASP A 3 17.34 -15.97 -4.46
N ASN A 4 16.01 -15.75 -4.56
CA ASN A 4 15.32 -14.68 -3.81
C ASN A 4 13.79 -14.93 -3.75
N GLU A 5 13.09 -14.16 -2.92
CA GLU A 5 11.63 -14.26 -2.71
C GLU A 5 10.82 -14.07 -4.01
N ARG A 6 11.29 -13.23 -4.93
CA ARG A 6 10.61 -12.98 -6.19
C ARG A 6 10.69 -14.19 -7.13
N ASP A 7 11.85 -14.83 -7.22
CA ASP A 7 12.03 -16.05 -8.01
C ASP A 7 11.21 -17.20 -7.43
N GLU A 8 11.07 -17.27 -6.10
CA GLU A 8 10.20 -18.22 -5.43
C GLU A 8 8.73 -17.99 -5.81
N ALA A 9 8.25 -16.76 -5.73
CA ALA A 9 6.88 -16.40 -6.13
C ALA A 9 6.63 -16.71 -7.61
N TYR A 10 7.59 -16.45 -8.52
CA TYR A 10 7.50 -16.81 -9.93
C TYR A 10 7.43 -18.34 -10.13
N SER A 11 8.23 -19.10 -9.40
CA SER A 11 8.22 -20.57 -9.44
C SER A 11 6.86 -21.14 -9.00
N ILE A 12 6.29 -20.59 -7.92
CA ILE A 12 4.97 -20.97 -7.41
C ILE A 12 3.90 -20.63 -8.47
N ALA A 13 3.86 -19.40 -8.97
CA ALA A 13 2.89 -18.95 -9.96
C ALA A 13 2.93 -19.78 -11.25
N ARG A 14 4.15 -20.09 -11.72
CA ARG A 14 4.36 -20.97 -12.87
C ARG A 14 3.81 -22.37 -12.62
N THR A 15 4.10 -22.96 -11.47
CA THR A 15 3.60 -24.30 -11.09
C THR A 15 2.09 -24.33 -11.03
N ILE A 16 1.44 -23.33 -10.43
CA ILE A 16 -0.01 -23.20 -10.41
C ILE A 16 -0.56 -23.09 -11.82
N SER A 17 0.01 -22.23 -12.67
CA SER A 17 -0.42 -22.05 -14.07
C SER A 17 -0.29 -23.33 -14.88
N GLU A 18 0.81 -24.07 -14.72
CA GLU A 18 1.04 -25.34 -15.40
C GLU A 18 0.00 -26.42 -14.96
N GLN A 19 -0.22 -26.59 -13.66
CA GLN A 19 -1.19 -27.57 -13.15
C GLN A 19 -2.62 -27.17 -13.52
N HIS A 20 -2.97 -25.90 -13.45
CA HIS A 20 -4.27 -25.43 -13.91
C HIS A 20 -4.50 -25.75 -15.39
N ARG A 21 -3.51 -25.43 -16.24
CA ARG A 21 -3.62 -25.62 -17.70
C ARG A 21 -3.60 -27.07 -18.14
N PHE A 22 -2.69 -27.87 -17.61
CA PHE A 22 -2.43 -29.23 -18.09
C PHE A 22 -3.17 -30.30 -17.28
N GLU A 23 -3.27 -30.15 -15.95
CA GLU A 23 -3.95 -31.09 -15.06
C GLU A 23 -5.41 -30.73 -14.81
N LYS A 24 -5.89 -29.57 -15.32
CA LYS A 24 -7.25 -29.05 -15.15
C LYS A 24 -7.65 -28.84 -13.68
N ARG A 25 -6.70 -28.52 -12.82
CA ARG A 25 -6.98 -28.18 -11.43
C ARG A 25 -7.67 -26.82 -11.34
N SER A 26 -8.66 -26.71 -10.47
CA SER A 26 -9.27 -25.41 -10.12
C SER A 26 -8.28 -24.55 -9.33
N TYR A 27 -8.35 -23.24 -9.45
CA TYR A 27 -7.58 -22.34 -8.58
C TYR A 27 -7.93 -22.50 -7.11
N ASN A 28 -9.11 -23.01 -6.76
CA ASN A 28 -9.50 -23.35 -5.39
C ASN A 28 -8.70 -24.52 -4.77
N ASP A 29 -8.02 -25.33 -5.60
CA ASP A 29 -7.19 -26.43 -5.13
C ASP A 29 -5.86 -25.97 -4.53
N PHE A 30 -5.49 -24.71 -4.72
CA PHE A 30 -4.20 -24.18 -4.32
C PHE A 30 -4.30 -23.26 -3.12
N ALA A 31 -3.39 -23.44 -2.17
CA ALA A 31 -3.15 -22.53 -1.06
C ALA A 31 -1.68 -22.15 -0.96
N ILE A 32 -1.41 -20.91 -0.61
CA ILE A 32 -0.08 -20.38 -0.31
C ILE A 32 -0.11 -19.90 1.14
N LEU A 33 0.72 -20.52 1.98
CA LEU A 33 0.77 -20.25 3.42
C LEU A 33 2.07 -19.50 3.74
N TYR A 34 1.95 -18.35 4.35
CA TYR A 34 3.08 -17.51 4.76
C TYR A 34 3.05 -17.25 6.27
N ARG A 35 4.18 -16.84 6.83
CA ARG A 35 4.30 -16.56 8.26
C ARG A 35 3.74 -15.19 8.62
N THR A 36 4.19 -14.14 7.93
CA THR A 36 3.77 -12.77 8.19
C THR A 36 3.02 -12.17 7.00
N HIS A 37 2.15 -11.23 7.30
CA HIS A 37 1.37 -10.57 6.27
C HIS A 37 2.24 -9.80 5.26
N ALA A 38 3.38 -9.26 5.66
CA ALA A 38 4.31 -8.54 4.80
C ALA A 38 4.76 -9.39 3.60
N GLN A 39 5.07 -10.68 3.83
CA GLN A 39 5.50 -11.63 2.80
C GLN A 39 4.49 -11.83 1.65
N SER A 40 3.20 -11.46 1.84
CA SER A 40 2.20 -11.65 0.80
C SER A 40 2.37 -10.71 -0.40
N ARG A 41 3.02 -9.54 -0.27
CA ARG A 41 3.12 -8.52 -1.31
C ARG A 41 3.68 -9.04 -2.64
N ILE A 42 4.84 -9.69 -2.58
CA ILE A 42 5.51 -10.22 -3.78
C ILE A 42 4.66 -11.31 -4.41
N ILE A 43 4.10 -12.20 -3.61
CA ILE A 43 3.25 -13.31 -4.06
C ILE A 43 1.98 -12.75 -4.73
N GLU A 44 1.29 -11.80 -4.08
CA GLU A 44 0.11 -11.13 -4.63
C GLU A 44 0.41 -10.46 -5.97
N SER A 45 1.51 -9.71 -6.06
CA SER A 45 1.92 -9.00 -7.28
C SER A 45 2.26 -9.96 -8.41
N VAL A 46 3.04 -11.02 -8.15
CA VAL A 46 3.44 -11.99 -9.18
C VAL A 46 2.23 -12.78 -9.67
N LEU A 47 1.38 -13.28 -8.78
CA LEU A 47 0.18 -14.02 -9.16
C LEU A 47 -0.79 -13.15 -9.97
N ALA A 48 -1.16 -12.00 -9.45
CA ALA A 48 -2.20 -11.16 -10.04
C ALA A 48 -1.70 -10.42 -11.30
N THR A 49 -0.59 -9.66 -11.19
CA THR A 49 -0.11 -8.82 -12.30
C THR A 49 0.80 -9.60 -13.26
N GLY A 50 1.62 -10.53 -12.75
CA GLY A 50 2.55 -11.29 -13.57
C GLY A 50 1.89 -12.41 -14.35
N PHE A 51 0.95 -13.13 -13.77
CA PHE A 51 0.32 -14.33 -14.34
C PHE A 51 -1.18 -14.21 -14.56
N GLY A 52 -1.86 -13.17 -14.07
CA GLY A 52 -3.31 -13.03 -14.15
C GLY A 52 -4.06 -14.11 -13.34
N ILE A 53 -3.44 -14.68 -12.32
CA ILE A 53 -4.03 -15.72 -11.48
C ILE A 53 -4.91 -15.06 -10.42
N PRO A 54 -6.22 -15.41 -10.35
CA PRO A 54 -7.11 -14.87 -9.34
C PRO A 54 -6.75 -15.39 -7.95
N LEU A 55 -6.75 -14.50 -6.96
CA LEU A 55 -6.39 -14.83 -5.59
C LEU A 55 -7.31 -14.19 -4.55
N THR A 56 -7.42 -14.83 -3.40
CA THR A 56 -8.15 -14.31 -2.24
C THR A 56 -7.28 -14.43 -0.99
N VAL A 57 -7.15 -13.33 -0.23
CA VAL A 57 -6.46 -13.33 1.07
C VAL A 57 -7.46 -13.68 2.17
N ILE A 58 -7.22 -14.80 2.87
CA ILE A 58 -8.06 -15.27 3.97
C ILE A 58 -7.53 -14.73 5.29
N GLY A 59 -8.43 -14.16 6.09
CA GLY A 59 -8.10 -13.59 7.41
C GLY A 59 -7.44 -12.20 7.37
N GLY A 60 -7.33 -11.59 6.19
CA GLY A 60 -6.71 -10.29 5.99
C GLY A 60 -7.22 -9.56 4.75
N THR A 61 -6.47 -8.55 4.34
CA THR A 61 -6.68 -7.79 3.10
C THR A 61 -5.41 -7.81 2.26
N ARG A 62 -5.54 -7.64 0.94
CA ARG A 62 -4.40 -7.52 0.02
C ARG A 62 -3.45 -6.41 0.48
N PHE A 63 -2.16 -6.56 0.22
CA PHE A 63 -1.11 -5.67 0.70
C PHE A 63 -1.40 -4.19 0.44
N TYR A 64 -1.63 -3.80 -0.81
CA TYR A 64 -1.92 -2.40 -1.17
C TYR A 64 -3.30 -1.91 -0.72
N SER A 65 -4.16 -2.79 -0.22
CA SER A 65 -5.47 -2.46 0.36
C SER A 65 -5.45 -2.29 1.87
N ARG A 66 -4.34 -2.62 2.55
CA ARG A 66 -4.16 -2.42 4.00
C ARG A 66 -4.22 -0.95 4.37
N ARG A 67 -4.77 -0.67 5.53
CA ARG A 67 -5.02 0.69 5.99
C ARG A 67 -3.75 1.53 6.04
N GLU A 68 -2.71 1.03 6.70
CA GLU A 68 -1.41 1.69 6.87
C GLU A 68 -0.73 1.95 5.53
N VAL A 69 -0.77 1.00 4.61
CA VAL A 69 -0.23 1.13 3.25
C VAL A 69 -1.00 2.19 2.48
N LYS A 70 -2.34 2.16 2.50
CA LYS A 70 -3.18 3.17 1.85
C LYS A 70 -2.98 4.57 2.43
N ASP A 71 -2.82 4.69 3.75
CA ASP A 71 -2.59 5.97 4.39
C ASP A 71 -1.27 6.59 3.89
N LEU A 72 -0.19 5.82 3.89
CA LEU A 72 1.13 6.28 3.45
C LEU A 72 1.17 6.55 1.93
N LEU A 73 0.57 5.69 1.12
CA LEU A 73 0.45 5.94 -0.32
C LEU A 73 -0.33 7.21 -0.64
N CYS A 74 -1.31 7.61 0.18
CA CYS A 74 -2.02 8.86 -0.03
C CYS A 74 -1.14 10.10 0.21
N TYR A 75 -0.12 10.05 1.07
CA TYR A 75 0.89 11.11 1.15
C TYR A 75 1.67 11.22 -0.16
N ILE A 76 2.15 10.10 -0.68
CA ILE A 76 2.89 10.05 -1.95
C ILE A 76 2.01 10.51 -3.13
N LYS A 77 0.74 10.07 -3.20
CA LYS A 77 -0.21 10.49 -4.23
C LYS A 77 -0.44 11.99 -4.21
N LEU A 78 -0.59 12.59 -3.03
CA LEU A 78 -0.78 14.04 -2.90
C LEU A 78 0.50 14.81 -3.28
N ILE A 79 1.69 14.25 -3.03
CA ILE A 79 2.97 14.81 -3.47
C ILE A 79 3.09 14.72 -5.00
N ALA A 80 2.66 13.62 -5.62
CA ALA A 80 2.65 13.45 -7.06
C ALA A 80 1.63 14.39 -7.74
N ASN A 81 0.44 14.51 -7.14
CA ASN A 81 -0.66 15.31 -7.66
C ASN A 81 -1.36 16.11 -6.55
N PRO A 82 -1.04 17.41 -6.40
CA PRO A 82 -1.70 18.29 -5.42
C PRO A 82 -3.21 18.50 -5.63
N ASN A 83 -3.76 18.00 -6.73
CA ASN A 83 -5.19 18.06 -7.01
C ASN A 83 -5.95 16.80 -6.58
N ASP A 84 -5.28 15.83 -5.93
CA ASP A 84 -5.92 14.62 -5.41
C ASP A 84 -6.64 14.88 -4.08
N ASP A 85 -7.89 15.31 -4.17
CA ASP A 85 -8.74 15.58 -3.01
C ASP A 85 -9.10 14.32 -2.21
N VAL A 86 -9.08 13.15 -2.83
CA VAL A 86 -9.35 11.87 -2.15
C VAL A 86 -8.21 11.55 -1.20
N SER A 87 -6.97 11.63 -1.69
CA SER A 87 -5.77 11.45 -0.86
C SER A 87 -5.66 12.53 0.20
N PHE A 88 -5.94 13.79 -0.12
CA PHE A 88 -5.96 14.88 0.84
C PHE A 88 -6.91 14.61 2.01
N LYS A 89 -8.17 14.26 1.72
CA LYS A 89 -9.18 13.95 2.77
C LYS A 89 -8.76 12.81 3.66
N ARG A 90 -8.12 11.80 3.08
CA ARG A 90 -7.67 10.65 3.83
C ARG A 90 -6.59 11.01 4.85
N ILE A 91 -5.59 11.80 4.46
CA ILE A 91 -4.39 12.02 5.29
C ILE A 91 -4.42 13.30 6.14
N ILE A 92 -5.31 14.25 5.88
CA ILE A 92 -5.33 15.53 6.61
C ILE A 92 -5.43 15.37 8.13
N ASN A 93 -6.08 14.30 8.59
CA ASN A 93 -6.24 13.97 10.01
C ASN A 93 -5.70 12.58 10.38
N VAL A 94 -4.77 12.05 9.61
CA VAL A 94 -4.07 10.77 9.85
C VAL A 94 -2.57 11.00 9.71
N PRO A 95 -1.81 10.89 10.82
CA PRO A 95 -2.21 10.77 12.23
C PRO A 95 -3.12 11.89 12.72
N LYS A 96 -3.77 11.70 13.87
CA LYS A 96 -4.75 12.65 14.40
C LYS A 96 -4.16 14.04 14.65
N ARG A 97 -4.75 15.07 14.02
CA ARG A 97 -4.37 16.49 14.13
C ARG A 97 -5.52 17.38 14.65
N GLY A 98 -6.57 16.74 15.16
CA GLY A 98 -7.76 17.46 15.63
C GLY A 98 -8.59 18.09 14.51
N ILE A 99 -8.36 17.74 13.25
CA ILE A 99 -9.10 18.23 12.08
C ILE A 99 -10.32 17.34 11.89
N GLY A 100 -11.51 17.85 12.25
CA GLY A 100 -12.76 17.10 12.14
C GLY A 100 -13.56 17.49 10.90
N ASP A 101 -14.69 16.78 10.70
CA ASP A 101 -15.56 16.86 9.52
C ASP A 101 -16.04 18.30 9.21
N THR A 102 -16.34 19.09 10.24
CA THR A 102 -16.75 20.49 10.03
C THR A 102 -15.65 21.32 9.33
N THR A 103 -14.39 21.10 9.73
CA THR A 103 -13.25 21.77 9.09
C THR A 103 -13.08 21.29 7.65
N ILE A 104 -13.18 20.00 7.42
CA ILE A 104 -13.09 19.39 6.07
C ILE A 104 -14.19 19.94 5.18
N LYS A 105 -15.45 19.97 5.63
CA LYS A 105 -16.58 20.55 4.86
C LYS A 105 -16.36 22.03 4.52
N THR A 106 -15.78 22.81 5.45
CA THR A 106 -15.46 24.22 5.15
C THR A 106 -14.43 24.35 4.06
N ILE A 107 -13.41 23.49 4.04
CA ILE A 107 -12.38 23.43 2.99
C ILE A 107 -13.01 23.01 1.66
N GLU A 108 -13.85 21.97 1.65
CA GLU A 108 -14.58 21.50 0.45
C GLU A 108 -15.42 22.60 -0.19
N MET A 109 -16.19 23.32 0.62
CA MET A 109 -17.02 24.44 0.13
C MET A 109 -16.15 25.55 -0.48
N ALA A 110 -15.05 25.91 0.19
CA ALA A 110 -14.13 26.93 -0.34
C ALA A 110 -13.46 26.45 -1.65
N ALA A 111 -12.99 25.21 -1.68
CA ALA A 111 -12.39 24.59 -2.87
C ALA A 111 -13.37 24.64 -4.07
N SER A 112 -14.61 24.20 -3.87
CA SER A 112 -15.67 24.24 -4.88
C SER A 112 -16.01 25.67 -5.33
N THR A 113 -16.03 26.64 -4.40
CA THR A 113 -16.35 28.05 -4.72
C THR A 113 -15.29 28.70 -5.60
N HIS A 114 -14.02 28.33 -5.42
CA HIS A 114 -12.89 28.92 -6.12
C HIS A 114 -12.36 28.07 -7.28
N ASP A 115 -13.00 26.94 -7.59
CA ASP A 115 -12.54 25.97 -8.59
C ASP A 115 -11.08 25.55 -8.39
N MET A 116 -10.75 25.22 -7.16
CA MET A 116 -9.42 24.79 -6.73
C MET A 116 -9.50 23.44 -6.00
N SER A 117 -8.39 22.70 -5.97
CA SER A 117 -8.32 21.53 -5.09
C SER A 117 -8.27 21.91 -3.62
N MET A 118 -8.62 20.96 -2.75
CA MET A 118 -8.62 21.18 -1.30
C MET A 118 -7.24 21.53 -0.75
N PHE A 119 -6.20 20.90 -1.28
CA PHE A 119 -4.83 21.24 -0.90
C PHE A 119 -4.45 22.66 -1.35
N MET A 120 -4.73 23.01 -2.59
CA MET A 120 -4.40 24.32 -3.15
C MET A 120 -5.12 25.45 -2.43
N ILE A 121 -6.41 25.29 -2.10
CA ILE A 121 -7.16 26.29 -1.33
C ILE A 121 -6.61 26.45 0.09
N CYS A 122 -6.15 25.35 0.70
CA CYS A 122 -5.49 25.37 2.03
C CYS A 122 -4.13 26.03 2.00
N ALA A 123 -3.39 25.90 0.90
CA ALA A 123 -2.06 26.48 0.72
C ALA A 123 -2.10 27.97 0.33
N ALA A 124 -3.24 28.47 -0.16
CA ALA A 124 -3.45 29.85 -0.55
C ALA A 124 -3.81 30.71 0.66
N GLU A 125 -3.18 31.89 0.77
CA GLU A 125 -3.46 32.82 1.85
C GLU A 125 -4.80 33.53 1.70
N GLY A 126 -5.52 33.68 2.82
CA GLY A 126 -6.76 34.47 2.86
C GLY A 126 -7.99 33.78 2.28
N MET A 127 -7.89 32.57 1.75
CA MET A 127 -9.00 31.85 1.15
C MET A 127 -9.90 31.11 2.14
N LEU A 128 -9.42 30.88 3.34
CA LEU A 128 -10.16 30.18 4.40
C LEU A 128 -10.33 31.06 5.64
N PRO A 129 -11.38 30.83 6.45
CA PRO A 129 -11.55 31.52 7.72
C PRO A 129 -10.30 31.37 8.60
N PRO A 130 -9.85 32.42 9.32
CA PRO A 130 -8.60 32.38 10.11
C PRO A 130 -8.49 31.19 11.07
N ARG A 131 -9.60 30.78 11.68
CA ARG A 131 -9.65 29.63 12.59
C ARG A 131 -9.37 28.32 11.86
N VAL A 132 -9.83 28.17 10.65
CA VAL A 132 -9.58 26.97 9.81
C VAL A 132 -8.12 26.99 9.33
N SER A 133 -7.65 28.12 8.78
CA SER A 133 -6.28 28.28 8.32
C SER A 133 -5.25 27.98 9.42
N SER A 134 -5.45 28.52 10.63
CA SER A 134 -4.56 28.24 11.77
C SER A 134 -4.51 26.77 12.15
N LYS A 135 -5.65 26.08 12.04
CA LYS A 135 -5.77 24.67 12.41
C LYS A 135 -5.07 23.73 11.40
N ILE A 136 -5.15 24.05 10.11
CA ILE A 136 -4.56 23.23 9.05
C ILE A 136 -3.12 23.60 8.76
N LYS A 137 -2.65 24.78 9.18
CA LYS A 137 -1.30 25.28 8.89
C LYS A 137 -0.20 24.24 9.17
N PRO A 138 -0.16 23.54 10.33
CA PRO A 138 0.88 22.55 10.58
C PRO A 138 0.92 21.42 9.54
N PHE A 139 -0.25 21.00 9.04
CA PHE A 139 -0.30 19.98 7.99
C PHE A 139 0.18 20.53 6.64
N ILE A 140 -0.19 21.76 6.28
CA ILE A 140 0.26 22.39 5.03
C ILE A 140 1.78 22.62 5.06
N ASP A 141 2.32 23.09 6.19
CA ASP A 141 3.78 23.31 6.34
C ASP A 141 4.52 21.97 6.21
N LEU A 142 4.01 20.90 6.81
CA LEU A 142 4.53 19.53 6.68
C LEU A 142 4.52 19.05 5.21
N MET A 143 3.42 19.24 4.51
CA MET A 143 3.32 18.87 3.09
C MET A 143 4.30 19.67 2.22
N ARG A 144 4.49 20.96 2.49
CA ARG A 144 5.48 21.77 1.77
C ARG A 144 6.91 21.23 1.97
N GLU A 145 7.23 20.76 3.16
CA GLU A 145 8.51 20.09 3.44
C GLU A 145 8.65 18.81 2.60
N PHE A 146 7.60 17.98 2.50
CA PHE A 146 7.61 16.78 1.68
C PHE A 146 7.77 17.10 0.19
N PHE A 147 7.06 18.11 -0.34
CA PHE A 147 7.26 18.57 -1.72
C PHE A 147 8.70 19.02 -2.00
N ALA A 148 9.33 19.72 -1.07
CA ALA A 148 10.72 20.13 -1.22
C ALA A 148 11.67 18.92 -1.23
N LYS A 149 11.42 17.93 -0.37
CA LYS A 149 12.27 16.73 -0.25
C LYS A 149 12.09 15.71 -1.37
N ARG A 150 11.01 15.77 -2.16
CA ARG A 150 10.72 14.84 -3.26
C ARG A 150 11.90 14.66 -4.23
N TYR A 151 12.63 15.75 -4.51
CA TYR A 151 13.74 15.75 -5.49
C TYR A 151 15.12 15.58 -4.84
N GLU A 152 15.20 15.62 -3.51
CA GLU A 152 16.45 15.48 -2.76
C GLU A 152 16.66 14.06 -2.25
N LEU A 153 15.56 13.38 -1.94
CA LEU A 153 15.54 12.02 -1.41
C LEU A 153 15.08 11.05 -2.50
N GLY A 154 15.62 9.85 -2.49
CA GLY A 154 15.07 8.74 -3.27
C GLY A 154 13.65 8.39 -2.80
N LEU A 155 13.00 7.49 -3.52
CA LEU A 155 11.60 7.14 -3.28
C LEU A 155 11.40 6.50 -1.89
N ASP A 156 12.30 5.60 -1.50
CA ASP A 156 12.31 4.98 -0.17
C ASP A 156 12.65 6.01 0.93
N GLY A 157 13.68 6.83 0.71
CA GLY A 157 14.06 7.89 1.65
C GLY A 157 12.96 8.94 1.86
N LEU A 158 12.18 9.26 0.83
CA LEU A 158 11.00 10.13 0.96
C LEU A 158 9.94 9.47 1.83
N MET A 159 9.68 8.17 1.66
CA MET A 159 8.70 7.46 2.49
C MET A 159 9.16 7.37 3.94
N GLU A 160 10.43 7.03 4.19
CA GLU A 160 11.01 7.03 5.54
C GLU A 160 10.86 8.41 6.20
N PHE A 161 11.13 9.48 5.46
CA PHE A 161 10.98 10.85 5.94
C PHE A 161 9.52 11.20 6.27
N ILE A 162 8.55 10.75 5.45
CA ILE A 162 7.12 10.93 5.72
C ILE A 162 6.72 10.19 7.00
N VAL A 163 7.13 8.93 7.16
CA VAL A 163 6.83 8.12 8.35
C VAL A 163 7.35 8.79 9.61
N ASP A 164 8.62 9.22 9.60
CA ASP A 164 9.26 9.91 10.73
C ASP A 164 8.55 11.23 11.07
N LYS A 165 8.42 12.13 10.11
CA LYS A 165 7.85 13.48 10.31
C LYS A 165 6.39 13.48 10.70
N THR A 166 5.64 12.49 10.27
CA THR A 166 4.22 12.36 10.67
C THR A 166 4.04 11.69 12.03
N GLY A 167 5.06 11.00 12.55
CA GLY A 167 4.94 10.15 13.73
C GLY A 167 3.99 8.96 13.48
N TYR A 168 4.04 8.39 12.26
CA TYR A 168 3.05 7.39 11.85
C TYR A 168 3.22 6.07 12.61
N ILE A 169 4.46 5.67 12.96
CA ILE A 169 4.72 4.47 13.77
C ILE A 169 4.11 4.61 15.16
N GLU A 170 4.34 5.73 15.84
CA GLU A 170 3.77 6.00 17.16
C GLU A 170 2.23 6.04 17.10
N TYR A 171 1.68 6.56 15.99
CA TYR A 171 0.24 6.60 15.78
C TYR A 171 -0.37 5.20 15.65
N ILE A 172 0.24 4.27 14.91
CA ILE A 172 -0.28 2.91 14.78
C ILE A 172 -0.07 2.09 16.05
N THR A 173 1.05 2.27 16.73
CA THR A 173 1.38 1.57 17.98
C THR A 173 0.46 2.01 19.14
N ALA A 174 0.10 3.31 19.18
CA ALA A 174 -0.80 3.84 20.20
C ALA A 174 -2.27 3.34 20.08
N GLN A 175 -2.61 2.61 19.02
CA GLN A 175 -3.95 2.04 18.85
C GLN A 175 -4.18 0.76 19.65
N ASP A 176 -3.15 0.26 20.35
CA ASP A 176 -3.17 -0.84 21.35
C ASP A 176 -3.98 -2.05 20.86
N ASP A 177 -3.65 -2.56 19.69
CA ASP A 177 -4.17 -3.82 19.17
C ASP A 177 -3.03 -4.79 18.89
N ASP A 178 -3.33 -6.10 18.96
CA ASP A 178 -2.37 -7.19 18.72
C ASP A 178 -1.75 -7.19 17.30
N LYS A 179 -2.08 -6.16 16.47
CA LYS A 179 -1.65 -6.03 15.07
C LYS A 179 -0.64 -4.90 14.84
N SER A 180 -0.12 -4.29 15.89
CA SER A 180 0.85 -3.19 15.74
C SER A 180 2.12 -3.64 15.02
N ASP A 181 2.63 -4.81 15.37
CA ASP A 181 3.85 -5.38 14.78
C ASP A 181 3.64 -5.73 13.31
N ASP A 182 2.52 -6.38 12.96
CA ASP A 182 2.14 -6.66 11.56
C ASP A 182 2.07 -5.38 10.72
N ARG A 183 1.56 -4.27 11.29
CA ARG A 183 1.47 -2.99 10.58
C ARG A 183 2.83 -2.35 10.38
N GLN A 184 3.72 -2.45 11.34
CA GLN A 184 5.08 -1.94 11.21
C GLN A 184 5.83 -2.73 10.11
N GLU A 185 5.75 -4.06 10.12
CA GLU A 185 6.30 -4.90 9.06
C GLU A 185 5.75 -4.52 7.67
N ASN A 186 4.44 -4.20 7.56
CA ASN A 186 3.85 -3.73 6.32
C ASN A 186 4.42 -2.40 5.83
N ILE A 187 4.78 -1.49 6.74
CA ILE A 187 5.43 -0.22 6.39
C ILE A 187 6.86 -0.46 5.91
N GLU A 188 7.61 -1.30 6.59
CA GLU A 188 8.98 -1.69 6.21
C GLU A 188 8.99 -2.36 4.83
N GLU A 189 8.03 -3.25 4.58
CA GLU A 189 7.83 -3.90 3.28
C GLU A 189 7.47 -2.89 2.17
N LEU A 190 6.64 -1.87 2.46
CA LEU A 190 6.33 -0.80 1.51
C LEU A 190 7.59 0.00 1.15
N ILE A 191 8.40 0.35 2.13
CA ILE A 191 9.68 1.07 1.92
C ILE A 191 10.64 0.20 1.10
N GLY A 192 10.75 -1.09 1.41
CA GLY A 192 11.53 -2.06 0.65
C GLY A 192 11.09 -2.14 -0.82
N ALA A 193 9.79 -2.19 -1.07
CA ALA A 193 9.21 -2.20 -2.41
C ALA A 193 9.55 -0.93 -3.21
N MET A 194 9.53 0.23 -2.55
CA MET A 194 9.91 1.51 -3.16
C MET A 194 11.38 1.55 -3.54
N ARG A 195 12.25 1.05 -2.66
CA ARG A 195 13.70 0.92 -2.91
C ARG A 195 13.98 0.01 -4.09
N GLU A 196 13.37 -1.17 -4.13
CA GLU A 196 13.51 -2.12 -5.25
C GLU A 196 13.08 -1.51 -6.57
N HIS A 197 11.94 -0.80 -6.56
CA HIS A 197 11.41 -0.14 -7.75
C HIS A 197 12.34 0.95 -8.27
N GLU A 198 12.87 1.80 -7.39
CA GLU A 198 13.80 2.86 -7.76
C GLU A 198 15.09 2.31 -8.38
N GLN A 199 15.65 1.23 -7.81
CA GLN A 199 16.84 0.55 -8.35
C GLN A 199 16.61 -0.05 -9.75
N GLN A 200 15.36 -0.40 -10.09
CA GLN A 200 14.99 -0.97 -11.38
C GLN A 200 14.54 0.08 -12.40
N SER A 201 14.27 1.31 -11.95
CA SER A 201 13.85 2.41 -12.80
C SER A 201 15.05 2.96 -13.61
N SER A 202 14.79 3.34 -14.86
CA SER A 202 15.82 3.95 -15.73
C SER A 202 16.05 5.40 -15.35
N ASP A 203 17.28 5.90 -15.58
CA ASP A 203 17.59 7.32 -15.45
C ASP A 203 16.65 8.16 -16.36
N GLY A 204 15.87 9.04 -15.73
CA GLY A 204 14.92 9.93 -16.40
C GLY A 204 13.45 9.56 -16.26
N ASP A 205 13.12 8.38 -15.75
CA ASP A 205 11.74 8.00 -15.43
C ASP A 205 11.30 8.67 -14.11
N ASP A 206 10.04 9.10 -14.04
CA ASP A 206 9.45 9.49 -12.75
C ASP A 206 9.13 8.23 -11.93
N ALA A 207 10.13 7.77 -11.15
CA ALA A 207 10.02 6.57 -10.33
C ALA A 207 8.83 6.63 -9.36
N LEU A 208 8.46 7.82 -8.89
CA LEU A 208 7.31 8.01 -8.03
C LEU A 208 6.00 7.74 -8.80
N GLN A 209 5.86 8.28 -10.00
CA GLN A 209 4.65 8.08 -10.80
C GLN A 209 4.50 6.61 -11.22
N SER A 210 5.57 5.99 -11.69
CA SER A 210 5.55 4.58 -12.11
C SER A 210 5.29 3.63 -10.94
N PHE A 211 5.80 3.93 -9.74
CA PHE A 211 5.47 3.16 -8.53
C PHE A 211 3.98 3.25 -8.18
N LEU A 212 3.40 4.46 -8.26
CA LEU A 212 1.97 4.64 -7.99
C LEU A 212 1.08 3.89 -9.00
N GLU A 213 1.50 3.79 -10.26
CA GLU A 213 0.79 3.00 -11.28
C GLU A 213 0.81 1.51 -10.94
N ILE A 214 1.97 0.97 -10.52
CA ILE A 214 2.08 -0.43 -10.07
C ILE A 214 1.21 -0.67 -8.83
N ALA A 215 1.22 0.22 -7.86
CA ALA A 215 0.39 0.12 -6.66
C ALA A 215 -1.12 0.16 -7.00
N ALA A 216 -1.52 0.99 -7.97
CA ALA A 216 -2.89 1.06 -8.46
C ALA A 216 -3.31 -0.24 -9.15
N LEU A 217 -2.50 -0.76 -10.07
CA LEU A 217 -2.77 -2.03 -10.76
C LEU A 217 -2.96 -3.19 -9.76
N ASN A 218 -2.12 -3.28 -8.74
CA ASN A 218 -2.25 -4.31 -7.71
C ASN A 218 -3.50 -4.13 -6.82
N THR A 219 -4.06 -2.93 -6.75
CA THR A 219 -5.31 -2.67 -6.02
C THR A 219 -6.54 -3.01 -6.87
N GLU A 220 -6.48 -2.79 -8.19
CA GLU A 220 -7.60 -2.97 -9.13
C GLU A 220 -7.80 -4.41 -9.61
N THR A 221 -6.89 -5.33 -9.30
CA THR A 221 -6.99 -6.77 -9.66
C THR A 221 -8.19 -7.50 -9.02
N ASP A 222 -9.07 -6.80 -8.32
CA ASP A 222 -10.37 -7.32 -7.86
C ASP A 222 -11.34 -7.68 -9.02
N ASN A 223 -11.00 -7.33 -10.28
CA ASN A 223 -11.79 -7.62 -11.48
C ASN A 223 -11.29 -8.84 -12.28
N ILE A 224 -10.36 -9.65 -11.74
CA ILE A 224 -9.95 -10.89 -12.42
C ILE A 224 -11.12 -11.89 -12.38
N ASP A 225 -11.32 -12.58 -13.50
CA ASP A 225 -12.37 -13.60 -13.60
C ASP A 225 -12.14 -14.72 -12.57
N GLU A 226 -13.06 -14.84 -11.63
CA GLU A 226 -13.04 -15.83 -10.55
C GLU A 226 -13.87 -17.09 -10.90
N SER A 227 -14.32 -17.27 -12.15
CA SER A 227 -15.16 -18.38 -12.55
C SER A 227 -14.52 -19.75 -12.28
N ASP A 228 -13.19 -19.84 -12.37
CA ASP A 228 -12.40 -21.04 -12.07
C ASP A 228 -11.90 -21.12 -10.61
N GLY A 229 -12.45 -20.26 -9.74
CA GLY A 229 -12.06 -20.11 -8.34
C GLY A 229 -10.86 -19.18 -8.13
N THR A 230 -10.31 -19.18 -6.91
CA THR A 230 -9.18 -18.31 -6.54
C THR A 230 -8.15 -19.08 -5.72
N VAL A 231 -6.87 -18.81 -5.95
CA VAL A 231 -5.78 -19.28 -5.08
C VAL A 231 -5.93 -18.64 -3.69
N LYS A 232 -5.85 -19.43 -2.64
CA LYS A 232 -6.02 -18.97 -1.26
C LYS A 232 -4.67 -18.57 -0.67
N LEU A 233 -4.54 -17.31 -0.28
CA LEU A 233 -3.37 -16.78 0.42
C LEU A 233 -3.73 -16.57 1.88
N MET A 234 -2.93 -17.08 2.82
CA MET A 234 -3.22 -16.93 4.25
C MET A 234 -1.98 -17.15 5.11
N THR A 235 -2.05 -16.67 6.34
CA THR A 235 -1.03 -17.02 7.34
C THR A 235 -1.20 -18.47 7.79
N LEU A 236 -0.10 -19.08 8.28
CA LEU A 236 -0.13 -20.44 8.87
C LEU A 236 -1.19 -20.56 9.97
N HIS A 237 -1.42 -19.50 10.75
CA HIS A 237 -2.46 -19.49 11.79
C HIS A 237 -3.89 -19.58 11.21
N CYS A 238 -4.15 -18.89 10.11
CA CYS A 238 -5.45 -18.90 9.45
C CYS A 238 -5.74 -20.23 8.74
N ALA A 239 -4.70 -21.01 8.42
CA ALA A 239 -4.82 -22.31 7.76
C ALA A 239 -5.32 -23.43 8.68
N LYS A 240 -5.33 -23.21 10.00
CA LYS A 240 -5.74 -24.24 10.97
C LYS A 240 -7.16 -24.75 10.70
N GLY A 241 -7.26 -26.04 10.39
CA GLY A 241 -8.54 -26.71 10.11
C GLY A 241 -9.02 -26.62 8.65
N LEU A 242 -8.22 -26.01 7.77
CA LEU A 242 -8.45 -26.00 6.32
C LEU A 242 -7.59 -27.05 5.65
N GLU A 243 -8.08 -27.63 4.54
CA GLU A 243 -7.40 -28.65 3.75
C GLU A 243 -7.40 -28.24 2.27
N PHE A 244 -6.24 -28.34 1.61
CA PHE A 244 -6.09 -28.02 0.20
C PHE A 244 -5.31 -29.13 -0.51
N PRO A 245 -5.69 -29.49 -1.76
CA PRO A 245 -4.97 -30.48 -2.55
C PRO A 245 -3.49 -30.14 -2.81
N VAL A 246 -3.19 -28.84 -2.97
CA VAL A 246 -1.83 -28.35 -3.21
C VAL A 246 -1.55 -27.17 -2.30
N VAL A 247 -0.47 -27.27 -1.53
CA VAL A 247 -0.03 -26.22 -0.59
C VAL A 247 1.40 -25.82 -0.89
N PHE A 248 1.65 -24.51 -0.98
CA PHE A 248 2.97 -23.91 -1.05
C PHE A 248 3.27 -23.19 0.27
N ILE A 249 4.49 -23.28 0.73
CA ILE A 249 4.99 -22.59 1.93
C ILE A 249 6.29 -21.88 1.53
N PRO A 250 6.20 -20.62 1.06
CA PRO A 250 7.38 -19.83 0.71
C PRO A 250 8.12 -19.35 1.97
N GLY A 251 9.40 -18.96 1.78
CA GLY A 251 10.22 -18.37 2.84
C GLY A 251 10.63 -19.37 3.90
N MET A 252 10.80 -20.66 3.55
CA MET A 252 11.29 -21.71 4.46
C MET A 252 12.80 -21.61 4.67
N GLU A 253 13.28 -20.43 5.02
CA GLU A 253 14.70 -20.19 5.29
C GLU A 253 15.02 -20.40 6.77
N GLN A 254 16.32 -20.71 7.04
CA GLN A 254 16.81 -20.86 8.40
C GLN A 254 16.70 -19.49 9.09
N ASP A 255 16.10 -19.43 10.28
CA ASP A 255 15.83 -18.26 11.12
C ASP A 255 14.51 -17.48 10.82
N ILE A 256 13.69 -17.89 9.85
CA ILE A 256 12.36 -17.30 9.60
C ILE A 256 11.23 -18.17 10.21
N PHE A 257 11.47 -19.45 10.48
CA PHE A 257 10.51 -20.40 11.10
C PHE A 257 10.88 -20.75 12.52
#